data_bf99859f1bbbd984e6b245a97565616b
#
_entry.id   bf99859f1bbbd984e6b245a97565616b
#
_cell.length_a   1.000
_cell.length_b   1.000
_cell.length_c   1.000
_cell.angle_alpha   90.00
_cell.angle_beta   90.00
_cell.angle_gamma   90.00
#
_symmetry.space_group_name_H-M   'P 1'
#
loop_
_entity.id
_entity.type
_entity.pdbx_description
1 polymer ?
#
loop_
_entity_poly.entity_id
_entity_poly.type
_entity_poly.pdbx_seq_one_letter_code
_entity_poly.pdbx_strand_id
1 'polypeptide(L)'
;MVDFRGALQRLKKQMDDAEAVDMSSVKVGDIIYVPMEEEDGLTLRNGYATRNKYIVIIGFTPEGIAIGALLINSEINPSKRSAEMMDCQYPLLSRLYPQILDYDSWLDCSDIFELSKEKIAERSGKLKGCLTNDDRERVLDFMRRTDVIDNITKRRFGLL
;
A
#
# COMPACT_ATOMS: atom_id res chain seq x y z
N MET A 1 -28.47 27.32 -21.79
CA MET A 1 -28.01 27.37 -20.39
C MET A 1 -26.81 26.46 -20.22
N VAL A 2 -25.74 26.96 -19.66
CA VAL A 2 -24.52 26.17 -19.44
C VAL A 2 -24.64 25.37 -18.14
N ASP A 3 -24.40 24.05 -18.23
CA ASP A 3 -24.40 23.19 -17.06
C ASP A 3 -23.01 23.19 -16.41
N PHE A 4 -22.76 24.16 -15.53
CA PHE A 4 -21.49 24.28 -14.81
C PHE A 4 -21.24 23.10 -13.86
N ARG A 5 -22.31 22.53 -13.28
CA ARG A 5 -22.18 21.39 -12.34
C ARG A 5 -21.67 20.14 -13.03
N GLY A 6 -22.26 19.81 -14.19
CA GLY A 6 -21.80 18.67 -14.99
C GLY A 6 -20.41 18.87 -15.56
N ALA A 7 -20.06 20.10 -15.96
CA ALA A 7 -18.71 20.44 -16.43
C ALA A 7 -17.67 20.27 -15.33
N LEU A 8 -17.97 20.72 -14.10
CA LEU A 8 -17.07 20.54 -12.94
C LEU A 8 -16.88 19.08 -12.57
N GLN A 9 -17.96 18.28 -12.60
CA GLN A 9 -17.87 16.86 -12.32
C GLN A 9 -17.02 16.13 -13.36
N ARG A 10 -17.17 16.46 -14.64
CA ARG A 10 -16.35 15.88 -15.71
C ARG A 10 -14.88 16.27 -15.55
N LEU A 11 -14.60 17.53 -15.25
CA LEU A 11 -13.25 18.01 -15.03
C LEU A 11 -12.59 17.30 -13.82
N LYS A 12 -13.31 17.18 -12.72
CA LYS A 12 -12.84 16.48 -11.53
C LYS A 12 -12.53 15.02 -11.84
N LYS A 13 -13.40 14.32 -12.57
CA LYS A 13 -13.16 12.95 -13.00
C LYS A 13 -11.92 12.83 -13.89
N GLN A 14 -11.74 13.73 -14.85
CA GLN A 14 -10.55 13.76 -15.71
C GLN A 14 -9.27 14.00 -14.92
N MET A 15 -9.30 14.88 -13.92
CA MET A 15 -8.16 15.11 -13.02
C MET A 15 -7.85 13.89 -12.16
N ASP A 16 -8.87 13.25 -11.60
CA ASP A 16 -8.71 12.03 -10.81
C ASP A 16 -8.14 10.88 -11.67
N ASP A 17 -8.63 10.70 -12.88
CA ASP A 17 -8.14 9.69 -13.83
C ASP A 17 -6.69 10.00 -14.26
N ALA A 18 -6.34 11.28 -14.45
CA ALA A 18 -4.98 11.70 -14.82
C ALA A 18 -3.97 11.46 -13.69
N GLU A 19 -4.42 11.47 -12.41
CA GLU A 19 -3.59 11.18 -11.25
C GLU A 19 -3.50 9.67 -10.94
N ALA A 20 -4.32 8.83 -11.59
CA ALA A 20 -4.31 7.38 -11.38
C ALA A 20 -2.95 6.80 -11.76
N VAL A 21 -2.47 5.85 -10.96
CA VAL A 21 -1.16 5.23 -11.19
C VAL A 21 -1.17 4.38 -12.45
N ASP A 22 -0.08 4.46 -13.22
CA ASP A 22 0.20 3.51 -14.30
C ASP A 22 0.89 2.27 -13.69
N MET A 23 0.12 1.19 -13.55
CA MET A 23 0.60 -0.05 -12.93
C MET A 23 1.64 -0.79 -13.76
N SER A 24 1.85 -0.41 -15.03
CA SER A 24 2.93 -1.00 -15.84
C SER A 24 4.31 -0.44 -15.48
N SER A 25 4.38 0.70 -14.80
CA SER A 25 5.64 1.39 -14.47
C SER A 25 5.98 1.38 -12.98
N VAL A 26 5.17 0.75 -12.13
CA VAL A 26 5.43 0.69 -10.69
C VAL A 26 6.62 -0.20 -10.35
N LYS A 27 7.27 0.13 -9.24
CA LYS A 27 8.49 -0.56 -8.76
C LYS A 27 8.37 -0.92 -7.29
N VAL A 28 9.21 -1.85 -6.86
CA VAL A 28 9.39 -2.14 -5.43
C VAL A 28 9.80 -0.87 -4.70
N GLY A 29 9.13 -0.60 -3.59
CA GLY A 29 9.32 0.61 -2.79
C GLY A 29 8.31 1.71 -3.09
N ASP A 30 7.55 1.63 -4.18
CA ASP A 30 6.53 2.62 -4.51
C ASP A 30 5.41 2.60 -3.47
N ILE A 31 4.91 3.80 -3.15
CA ILE A 31 3.82 4.02 -2.20
C ILE A 31 2.58 4.43 -2.97
N ILE A 32 1.52 3.64 -2.84
CA ILE A 32 0.25 3.84 -3.54
C ILE A 32 -0.85 4.08 -2.51
N TYR A 33 -1.70 5.07 -2.79
CA TYR A 33 -2.93 5.31 -2.04
C TYR A 33 -4.10 4.69 -2.79
N VAL A 34 -4.77 3.73 -2.17
CA VAL A 34 -5.82 2.94 -2.83
C VAL A 34 -6.92 2.55 -1.86
N PRO A 35 -8.20 2.55 -2.30
CA PRO A 35 -9.29 1.97 -1.53
C PRO A 35 -9.11 0.44 -1.44
N MET A 36 -9.20 -0.09 -0.22
CA MET A 36 -9.17 -1.53 0.03
C MET A 36 -10.51 -2.01 0.56
N GLU A 37 -10.85 -3.24 0.23
CA GLU A 37 -12.10 -3.91 0.62
C GLU A 37 -11.80 -5.06 1.59
N GLU A 38 -12.87 -5.57 2.23
CA GLU A 38 -12.75 -6.71 3.14
C GLU A 38 -12.18 -7.94 2.44
N GLU A 39 -12.53 -8.18 1.17
CA GLU A 39 -12.00 -9.29 0.37
C GLU A 39 -10.48 -9.24 0.18
N ASP A 40 -9.86 -8.08 0.37
CA ASP A 40 -8.39 -7.94 0.30
C ASP A 40 -7.71 -8.36 1.60
N GLY A 41 -8.47 -8.76 2.62
CA GLY A 41 -7.96 -9.16 3.94
C GLY A 41 -8.00 -8.06 4.98
N LEU A 42 -8.63 -6.92 4.67
CA LEU A 42 -8.72 -5.78 5.56
C LEU A 42 -9.98 -5.86 6.43
N THR A 43 -9.84 -5.53 7.73
CA THR A 43 -10.99 -5.36 8.62
C THR A 43 -11.59 -3.97 8.42
N LEU A 44 -12.86 -3.92 8.02
CA LEU A 44 -13.57 -2.67 7.79
C LEU A 44 -14.42 -2.28 9.01
N ARG A 45 -14.65 -0.96 9.16
CA ARG A 45 -15.60 -0.44 10.15
C ARG A 45 -17.01 -0.69 9.64
N ASN A 46 -17.96 -0.89 10.57
CA ASN A 46 -19.37 -1.07 10.25
C ASN A 46 -19.89 0.07 9.36
N GLY A 47 -20.55 -0.31 8.26
CA GLY A 47 -21.16 0.64 7.34
C GLY A 47 -20.26 1.15 6.23
N TYR A 48 -18.99 0.77 6.21
CA TYR A 48 -18.06 1.15 5.15
C TYR A 48 -17.75 -0.02 4.24
N ALA A 49 -17.87 0.19 2.92
CA ALA A 49 -17.54 -0.82 1.91
C ALA A 49 -16.04 -0.85 1.61
N THR A 50 -15.33 0.26 1.81
CA THR A 50 -13.90 0.41 1.53
C THR A 50 -13.22 1.23 2.61
N ARG A 51 -11.90 1.08 2.69
CA ARG A 51 -11.04 1.93 3.52
C ARG A 51 -9.81 2.32 2.69
N ASN A 52 -9.56 3.61 2.56
CA ASN A 52 -8.38 4.10 1.86
C ASN A 52 -7.12 3.83 2.68
N LYS A 53 -6.12 3.21 2.04
CA LYS A 53 -4.84 2.88 2.67
C LYS A 53 -3.67 3.30 1.80
N TYR A 54 -2.59 3.70 2.46
CA TYR A 54 -1.29 3.75 1.82
C TYR A 54 -0.68 2.36 1.88
N ILE A 55 -0.22 1.88 0.74
CA ILE A 55 0.46 0.58 0.62
C ILE A 55 1.84 0.77 0.02
N VAL A 56 2.77 -0.10 0.39
CA VAL A 56 4.14 -0.12 -0.16
C VAL A 56 4.33 -1.42 -0.93
N ILE A 57 4.74 -1.33 -2.18
CA ILE A 57 5.03 -2.49 -3.01
C ILE A 57 6.36 -3.11 -2.57
N ILE A 58 6.35 -4.41 -2.24
CA ILE A 58 7.57 -5.14 -1.86
C ILE A 58 7.92 -6.25 -2.84
N GLY A 59 7.08 -6.52 -3.81
CA GLY A 59 7.35 -7.54 -4.82
C GLY A 59 6.22 -7.70 -5.81
N PHE A 60 6.45 -8.57 -6.78
CA PHE A 60 5.50 -8.90 -7.84
C PHE A 60 5.39 -10.41 -7.95
N THR A 61 4.20 -10.89 -8.35
CA THR A 61 4.04 -12.30 -8.72
C THR A 61 4.85 -12.63 -9.97
N PRO A 62 5.19 -13.92 -10.20
CA PRO A 62 6.04 -14.30 -11.34
C PRO A 62 5.52 -13.83 -12.70
N GLU A 63 4.21 -13.83 -12.91
CA GLU A 63 3.58 -13.35 -14.15
C GLU A 63 3.50 -11.81 -14.21
N GLY A 64 3.77 -11.13 -13.10
CA GLY A 64 3.69 -9.67 -13.01
C GLY A 64 2.28 -9.09 -13.00
N ILE A 65 1.25 -9.92 -12.75
CA ILE A 65 -0.14 -9.48 -12.74
C ILE A 65 -0.64 -8.97 -11.39
N ALA A 66 0.06 -9.29 -10.32
CA ALA A 66 -0.28 -8.84 -8.98
C ALA A 66 0.97 -8.37 -8.22
N ILE A 67 0.75 -7.56 -7.20
CA ILE A 67 1.80 -7.07 -6.32
C ILE A 67 1.65 -7.68 -4.93
N GLY A 68 2.76 -7.76 -4.21
CA GLY A 68 2.77 -7.94 -2.76
C GLY A 68 2.93 -6.58 -2.12
N ALA A 69 2.09 -6.26 -1.16
CA ALA A 69 2.04 -4.95 -0.52
C ALA A 69 2.02 -5.04 1.00
N LEU A 70 2.64 -4.04 1.63
CA LEU A 70 2.57 -3.82 3.07
C LEU A 70 1.71 -2.60 3.35
N LEU A 71 0.97 -2.60 4.46
CA LEU A 71 0.14 -1.47 4.86
C LEU A 71 0.92 -0.47 5.69
N ILE A 72 0.65 0.82 5.47
CA ILE A 72 1.10 1.89 6.36
C ILE A 72 -0.04 2.21 7.33
N ASN A 73 0.24 2.14 8.63
CA ASN A 73 -0.70 2.44 9.70
C ASN A 73 -0.22 3.65 10.50
N SER A 74 -1.14 4.58 10.79
CA SER A 74 -0.84 5.74 11.62
C SER A 74 -0.76 5.41 13.11
N GLU A 75 -1.42 4.32 13.51
CA GLU A 75 -1.47 3.87 14.90
C GLU A 75 -1.28 2.36 14.97
N ILE A 76 -0.65 1.90 16.05
CA ILE A 76 -0.53 0.49 16.37
C ILE A 76 -1.35 0.24 17.63
N ASN A 77 -2.21 -0.77 17.61
CA ASN A 77 -2.95 -1.21 18.80
C ASN A 77 -2.28 -2.47 19.37
N PRO A 78 -1.47 -2.35 20.45
CA PRO A 78 -0.76 -3.48 21.03
C PRO A 78 -1.69 -4.59 21.54
N SER A 79 -2.91 -4.26 21.96
CA SER A 79 -3.88 -5.23 22.46
C SER A 79 -4.41 -6.19 21.38
N LYS A 80 -4.29 -5.81 20.11
CA LYS A 80 -4.76 -6.61 18.97
C LYS A 80 -3.63 -7.33 18.24
N ARG A 81 -2.39 -7.22 18.71
CA ARG A 81 -1.22 -7.75 18.03
C ARG A 81 -0.38 -8.59 19.00
N SER A 82 0.17 -9.72 18.51
CA SER A 82 1.15 -10.49 19.24
C SER A 82 2.46 -9.73 19.37
N ALA A 83 3.33 -10.15 20.28
CA ALA A 83 4.68 -9.59 20.40
C ALA A 83 5.47 -9.71 19.08
N GLU A 84 5.36 -10.84 18.39
CA GLU A 84 5.99 -11.05 17.07
C GLU A 84 5.51 -10.03 16.02
N MET A 85 4.21 -9.77 15.98
CA MET A 85 3.64 -8.78 15.07
C MET A 85 4.08 -7.36 15.41
N MET A 86 4.23 -7.04 16.70
CA MET A 86 4.73 -5.74 17.13
C MET A 86 6.18 -5.52 16.71
N ASP A 87 7.01 -6.58 16.75
CA ASP A 87 8.40 -6.53 16.33
C ASP A 87 8.55 -6.34 14.80
N CYS A 88 7.47 -6.58 14.05
CA CYS A 88 7.44 -6.40 12.58
C CYS A 88 7.01 -5.00 12.15
N GLN A 89 6.80 -4.06 13.07
CA GLN A 89 6.37 -2.71 12.73
C GLN A 89 7.60 -1.82 12.48
N TYR A 90 7.76 -1.39 11.22
CA TYR A 90 8.88 -0.55 10.82
C TYR A 90 8.48 0.93 10.87
N PRO A 91 9.19 1.78 11.62
CA PRO A 91 8.82 3.20 11.73
C PRO A 91 9.11 3.96 10.44
N LEU A 92 8.11 4.71 9.96
CA LEU A 92 8.24 5.66 8.87
C LEU A 92 8.11 7.08 9.43
N LEU A 93 9.19 7.84 9.37
CA LEU A 93 9.23 9.18 9.95
C LEU A 93 8.63 10.20 8.98
N SER A 94 7.65 10.96 9.43
CA SER A 94 6.96 11.97 8.61
C SER A 94 7.90 12.99 7.98
N ARG A 95 8.99 13.33 8.66
CA ARG A 95 10.02 14.26 8.14
C ARG A 95 10.69 13.77 6.86
N LEU A 96 10.71 12.43 6.63
CA LEU A 96 11.28 11.81 5.42
C LEU A 96 10.22 11.65 4.32
N TYR A 97 8.94 11.77 4.67
CA TYR A 97 7.81 11.58 3.76
C TYR A 97 6.80 12.74 3.92
N PRO A 98 7.24 14.01 3.81
CA PRO A 98 6.41 15.15 4.16
C PRO A 98 5.19 15.34 3.28
N GLN A 99 5.21 14.78 2.05
CA GLN A 99 4.09 14.90 1.11
C GLN A 99 3.08 13.75 1.24
N ILE A 100 3.39 12.75 2.08
CA ILE A 100 2.58 11.53 2.23
C ILE A 100 2.05 11.41 3.65
N LEU A 101 2.91 11.63 4.65
CA LEU A 101 2.61 11.39 6.05
C LEU A 101 2.50 12.71 6.82
N ASP A 102 1.37 12.91 7.50
CA ASP A 102 1.15 14.05 8.39
C ASP A 102 1.84 13.86 9.74
N TYR A 103 2.06 12.60 10.15
CA TYR A 103 2.72 12.22 11.40
C TYR A 103 3.46 10.90 11.22
N ASP A 104 4.35 10.61 12.15
CA ASP A 104 5.11 9.36 12.12
C ASP A 104 4.15 8.17 12.10
N SER A 105 4.45 7.22 11.24
CA SER A 105 3.59 6.07 10.97
C SER A 105 4.39 4.79 11.02
N TRP A 106 3.73 3.67 10.78
CA TRP A 106 4.32 2.34 10.87
C TRP A 106 4.01 1.54 9.62
N LEU A 107 5.04 0.90 9.08
CA LEU A 107 4.88 -0.06 7.99
C LEU A 107 4.74 -1.45 8.62
N ASP A 108 3.60 -2.09 8.35
CA ASP A 108 3.32 -3.42 8.89
C ASP A 108 3.99 -4.49 8.04
N CYS A 109 5.13 -4.99 8.52
CA CYS A 109 5.91 -6.03 7.86
C CYS A 109 5.52 -7.44 8.32
N SER A 110 4.42 -7.60 9.03
CA SER A 110 3.95 -8.90 9.53
C SER A 110 3.05 -9.66 8.58
N ASP A 111 2.55 -9.01 7.54
CA ASP A 111 1.63 -9.61 6.57
C ASP A 111 1.79 -8.97 5.20
N ILE A 112 1.74 -9.80 4.16
CA ILE A 112 1.81 -9.34 2.77
C ILE A 112 0.43 -9.48 2.15
N PHE A 113 -0.12 -8.37 1.65
CA PHE A 113 -1.39 -8.35 0.92
C PHE A 113 -1.12 -8.51 -0.57
N GLU A 114 -1.81 -9.44 -1.20
CA GLU A 114 -1.73 -9.61 -2.66
C GLU A 114 -2.86 -8.83 -3.31
N LEU A 115 -2.50 -7.90 -4.19
CA LEU A 115 -3.45 -7.09 -4.95
C LEU A 115 -3.14 -7.19 -6.43
N SER A 116 -4.15 -7.47 -7.25
CA SER A 116 -3.96 -7.46 -8.70
C SER A 116 -3.73 -6.02 -9.19
N LYS A 117 -2.87 -5.87 -10.19
CA LYS A 117 -2.63 -4.57 -10.84
C LYS A 117 -3.93 -4.00 -11.42
N GLU A 118 -4.77 -4.87 -11.99
CA GLU A 118 -6.06 -4.51 -12.53
C GLU A 118 -7.00 -3.91 -11.47
N LYS A 119 -7.08 -4.52 -10.29
CA LYS A 119 -7.87 -4.00 -9.17
C LYS A 119 -7.41 -2.62 -8.74
N ILE A 120 -6.11 -2.41 -8.62
CA ILE A 120 -5.56 -1.10 -8.23
C ILE A 120 -5.91 -0.05 -9.27
N ALA A 121 -5.80 -0.38 -10.55
CA ALA A 121 -6.17 0.52 -11.64
C ALA A 121 -7.67 0.83 -11.65
N GLU A 122 -8.52 -0.18 -11.50
CA GLU A 122 -9.98 -0.02 -11.44
C GLU A 122 -10.42 0.85 -10.26
N ARG A 123 -9.72 0.76 -9.14
CA ARG A 123 -9.98 1.56 -7.94
C ARG A 123 -9.32 2.94 -7.98
N SER A 124 -8.73 3.31 -9.10
CA SER A 124 -8.02 4.59 -9.29
C SER A 124 -6.94 4.84 -8.24
N GLY A 125 -6.14 3.81 -7.95
CA GLY A 125 -4.98 3.94 -7.06
C GLY A 125 -4.06 5.06 -7.51
N LYS A 126 -3.45 5.79 -6.56
CA LYS A 126 -2.60 6.94 -6.84
C LYS A 126 -1.18 6.69 -6.35
N LEU A 127 -0.20 6.89 -7.23
CA LEU A 127 1.21 6.85 -6.85
C LEU A 127 1.54 8.13 -6.07
N LYS A 128 1.94 7.98 -4.81
CA LYS A 128 2.22 9.10 -3.91
C LYS A 128 3.70 9.38 -3.69
N GLY A 129 4.54 8.43 -3.99
CA GLY A 129 5.98 8.53 -3.81
C GLY A 129 6.61 7.15 -3.70
N CYS A 130 7.77 7.09 -3.09
CA CYS A 130 8.46 5.83 -2.84
C CYS A 130 9.23 5.90 -1.53
N LEU A 131 9.57 4.74 -0.99
CA LEU A 131 10.46 4.68 0.17
C LEU A 131 11.83 5.28 -0.18
N THR A 132 12.49 5.89 0.80
CA THR A 132 13.90 6.24 0.67
C THR A 132 14.71 4.98 0.41
N ASN A 133 15.89 5.11 -0.19
CA ASN A 133 16.75 3.96 -0.47
C ASN A 133 17.09 3.19 0.81
N ASP A 134 17.37 3.88 1.90
CA ASP A 134 17.68 3.26 3.19
C ASP A 134 16.50 2.48 3.74
N ASP A 135 15.31 3.08 3.76
CA ASP A 135 14.10 2.41 4.25
C ASP A 135 13.76 1.20 3.38
N ARG A 136 13.84 1.33 2.06
CA ARG A 136 13.58 0.23 1.14
C ARG A 136 14.52 -0.95 1.39
N GLU A 137 15.81 -0.71 1.50
CA GLU A 137 16.80 -1.76 1.74
C GLU A 137 16.56 -2.46 3.09
N ARG A 138 16.28 -1.71 4.13
CA ARG A 138 16.01 -2.25 5.47
C ARG A 138 14.72 -3.07 5.50
N VAL A 139 13.67 -2.60 4.86
CA VAL A 139 12.39 -3.30 4.78
C VAL A 139 12.55 -4.60 4.00
N LEU A 140 13.19 -4.57 2.83
CA LEU A 140 13.43 -5.78 2.03
C LEU A 140 14.30 -6.79 2.77
N ASP A 141 15.34 -6.35 3.45
CA ASP A 141 16.20 -7.21 4.24
C ASP A 141 15.43 -7.88 5.37
N PHE A 142 14.61 -7.11 6.10
CA PHE A 142 13.72 -7.64 7.12
C PHE A 142 12.75 -8.68 6.54
N MET A 143 12.10 -8.37 5.41
CA MET A 143 11.12 -9.27 4.79
C MET A 143 11.74 -10.59 4.34
N ARG A 144 13.01 -10.57 3.92
CA ARG A 144 13.73 -11.80 3.55
C ARG A 144 14.08 -12.67 4.74
N ARG A 145 14.35 -12.07 5.90
CA ARG A 145 14.84 -12.76 7.11
C ARG A 145 13.75 -13.19 8.08
N THR A 146 12.64 -12.47 8.12
CA THR A 146 11.61 -12.74 9.13
C THR A 146 11.01 -14.14 8.99
N ASP A 147 10.77 -14.81 10.12
CA ASP A 147 10.08 -16.09 10.16
C ASP A 147 8.54 -15.93 10.21
N VAL A 148 8.04 -14.69 10.37
CA VAL A 148 6.61 -14.40 10.42
C VAL A 148 5.93 -14.64 9.07
N ILE A 149 6.66 -14.38 7.96
CA ILE A 149 6.20 -14.66 6.60
C ILE A 149 6.82 -15.99 6.13
N ASP A 150 5.99 -16.90 5.62
CA ASP A 150 6.49 -18.18 5.14
C ASP A 150 7.29 -18.05 3.83
N ASN A 151 8.13 -19.05 3.55
CA ASN A 151 9.01 -19.02 2.39
C ASN A 151 8.26 -19.14 1.06
N ILE A 152 7.11 -19.79 1.05
CA ILE A 152 6.28 -19.91 -0.15
C ILE A 152 5.80 -18.52 -0.56
N THR A 153 5.30 -17.75 0.39
CA THR A 153 4.88 -16.35 0.15
C THR A 153 6.07 -15.48 -0.29
N LYS A 154 7.21 -15.61 0.38
CA LYS A 154 8.42 -14.87 0.01
C LYS A 154 8.83 -15.13 -1.43
N ARG A 155 8.83 -16.40 -1.86
CA ARG A 155 9.16 -16.77 -3.24
C ARG A 155 8.15 -16.25 -4.25
N ARG A 156 6.88 -16.28 -3.88
CA ARG A 156 5.82 -15.78 -4.75
C ARG A 156 6.03 -14.33 -5.15
N PHE A 157 6.54 -13.51 -4.24
CA PHE A 157 6.77 -12.07 -4.48
C PHE A 157 8.23 -11.72 -4.80
N GLY A 158 9.07 -12.70 -5.04
CA GLY A 158 10.45 -12.47 -5.45
C GLY A 158 11.39 -12.05 -4.33
N LEU A 159 11.03 -12.31 -3.06
CA LEU A 159 11.87 -12.00 -1.90
C LEU A 159 12.96 -13.05 -1.66
N LEU A 160 12.75 -14.26 -2.17
CA LEU A 160 13.71 -15.34 -2.13
C LEU A 160 13.94 -15.90 -3.52
#